data_fa7d38012202474af62a33e1c87d784d
#
_entry.id   fa7d38012202474af62a33e1c87d784d
#
_cell.length_a   1.000
_cell.length_b   1.000
_cell.length_c   1.000
_cell.angle_alpha   90.00
_cell.angle_beta   90.00
_cell.angle_gamma   90.00
#
_symmetry.space_group_name_H-M   'P 1'
#
loop_
_entity.id
_entity.type
_entity.pdbx_description
1 polymer ?
#
loop_
_entity_poly.entity_id
_entity_poly.type
_entity_poly.pdbx_seq_one_letter_code
_entity_poly.pdbx_strand_id
1 'polypeptide(L)'
;MPGPALWASCGEAWMWMMRHVWTAGTLADDDRGPVIEAPSVLFEIAEVRDDDPIIARYGDAERLALYSRKFSEDTIVPPFKYSYGARIRGQLTWAADLLRVKPYSKSAWISLTTPGEPYDAVPCLIGVAFRIRDGALVMTATFRSQNAFTSYLNYLPLAEVHTTMARGLELDRGPMRVFVDVPHLYLADSTQVLRVMRPARR
;
A
#
# COMPACT_ATOMS: atom_id res chain seq x y z
N MET A 1 5.23 21.88 -11.94
CA MET A 1 4.08 21.27 -11.23
C MET A 1 4.57 20.86 -9.83
N PRO A 2 3.79 21.09 -8.77
CA PRO A 2 4.19 20.57 -7.46
C PRO A 2 4.31 19.03 -7.54
N GLY A 3 5.27 18.47 -6.81
CA GLY A 3 5.44 17.03 -6.69
C GLY A 3 4.24 16.38 -5.98
N PRO A 4 4.23 15.03 -5.86
CA PRO A 4 3.21 14.35 -5.09
C PRO A 4 3.18 14.85 -3.64
N ALA A 5 2.02 14.78 -2.99
CA ALA A 5 1.91 15.14 -1.57
C ALA A 5 2.81 14.20 -0.75
N LEU A 6 3.63 14.76 0.14
CA LEU A 6 4.52 14.01 1.02
C LEU A 6 3.96 14.00 2.44
N TRP A 7 3.78 12.82 3.01
CA TRP A 7 3.34 12.59 4.37
C TRP A 7 4.51 12.06 5.22
N ALA A 8 4.67 12.59 6.42
CA ALA A 8 5.80 12.19 7.27
C ALA A 8 5.67 10.72 7.71
N SER A 9 4.46 10.25 7.96
CA SER A 9 4.22 8.88 8.43
C SER A 9 3.09 8.16 7.72
N CYS A 10 3.03 6.83 7.90
CA CYS A 10 1.97 5.98 7.39
C CYS A 10 0.60 6.37 7.96
N GLY A 11 0.52 6.69 9.25
CA GLY A 11 -0.72 7.10 9.91
C GLY A 11 -1.25 8.44 9.38
N GLU A 12 -0.36 9.41 9.09
CA GLU A 12 -0.75 10.67 8.48
C GLU A 12 -1.32 10.48 7.07
N ALA A 13 -0.64 9.69 6.25
CA ALA A 13 -1.11 9.34 4.90
C ALA A 13 -2.45 8.61 4.94
N TRP A 14 -2.62 7.67 5.88
CA TRP A 14 -3.87 6.95 6.11
C TRP A 14 -5.02 7.90 6.47
N MET A 15 -4.82 8.79 7.44
CA MET A 15 -5.83 9.77 7.82
C MET A 15 -6.16 10.74 6.69
N TRP A 16 -5.16 11.19 5.95
CA TRP A 16 -5.36 12.04 4.79
C TRP A 16 -6.20 11.33 3.72
N MET A 17 -5.89 10.08 3.39
CA MET A 17 -6.61 9.36 2.35
C MET A 17 -8.09 9.15 2.72
N MET A 18 -8.38 8.80 3.98
CA MET A 18 -9.77 8.73 4.44
C MET A 18 -10.50 10.06 4.30
N ARG A 19 -9.87 11.18 4.71
CA ARG A 19 -10.46 12.52 4.57
C ARG A 19 -10.65 12.90 3.12
N HIS A 20 -9.66 12.62 2.27
CA HIS A 20 -9.74 12.90 0.83
C HIS A 20 -10.93 12.19 0.20
N VAL A 21 -11.06 10.88 0.41
CA VAL A 21 -12.19 10.10 -0.13
C VAL A 21 -13.52 10.60 0.43
N TRP A 22 -13.58 10.89 1.73
CA TRP A 22 -14.79 11.38 2.37
C TRP A 22 -15.28 12.74 1.84
N THR A 23 -14.35 13.63 1.50
CA THR A 23 -14.67 15.01 1.09
C THR A 23 -14.75 15.22 -0.42
N ALA A 24 -13.97 14.48 -1.20
CA ALA A 24 -13.87 14.65 -2.66
C ALA A 24 -14.58 13.53 -3.44
N GLY A 25 -15.02 12.47 -2.77
CA GLY A 25 -15.63 11.31 -3.41
C GLY A 25 -17.11 11.49 -3.69
N THR A 26 -17.63 10.65 -4.57
CA THR A 26 -19.04 10.52 -4.93
C THR A 26 -19.54 9.11 -4.63
N LEU A 27 -20.86 8.97 -4.45
CA LEU A 27 -21.47 7.65 -4.25
C LEU A 27 -21.35 6.78 -5.50
N ALA A 28 -20.99 5.51 -5.29
CA ALA A 28 -20.90 4.48 -6.32
C ALA A 28 -21.34 3.13 -5.73
N ASP A 29 -21.60 2.16 -6.61
CA ASP A 29 -21.93 0.80 -6.25
C ASP A 29 -20.68 -0.09 -6.28
N ASP A 30 -20.58 -1.06 -5.35
CA ASP A 30 -19.55 -2.10 -5.31
C ASP A 30 -20.20 -3.43 -4.91
N ASP A 31 -19.61 -4.55 -5.28
CA ASP A 31 -20.14 -5.91 -4.99
C ASP A 31 -20.39 -6.16 -3.49
N ARG A 32 -19.74 -5.42 -2.61
CA ARG A 32 -19.87 -5.53 -1.15
C ARG A 32 -20.72 -4.44 -0.53
N GLY A 33 -21.46 -3.69 -1.35
CA GLY A 33 -22.35 -2.61 -0.95
C GLY A 33 -21.86 -1.22 -1.36
N PRO A 34 -22.64 -0.16 -1.09
CA PRO A 34 -22.34 1.18 -1.57
C PRO A 34 -21.05 1.73 -0.99
N VAL A 35 -20.34 2.48 -1.82
CA VAL A 35 -19.06 3.13 -1.51
C VAL A 35 -19.10 4.62 -1.81
N ILE A 36 -18.16 5.36 -1.24
CA ILE A 36 -17.74 6.67 -1.72
C ILE A 36 -16.43 6.45 -2.49
N GLU A 37 -16.35 6.85 -3.75
CA GLU A 37 -15.16 6.78 -4.58
C GLU A 37 -14.64 8.18 -4.90
N ALA A 38 -13.32 8.38 -4.77
CA ALA A 38 -12.66 9.62 -5.16
C ALA A 38 -11.78 9.43 -6.40
N PRO A 39 -11.38 10.52 -7.08
CA PRO A 39 -10.42 10.48 -8.17
C PRO A 39 -9.09 9.84 -7.74
N SER A 40 -8.35 9.29 -8.73
CA SER A 40 -7.05 8.68 -8.49
C SER A 40 -6.08 9.61 -7.77
N VAL A 41 -5.25 9.04 -6.89
CA VAL A 41 -4.27 9.78 -6.09
C VAL A 41 -2.87 9.23 -6.25
N LEU A 42 -1.88 10.13 -6.17
CA LEU A 42 -0.47 9.82 -6.04
C LEU A 42 0.10 10.60 -4.86
N PHE A 43 0.74 9.91 -3.92
CA PHE A 43 1.37 10.52 -2.76
C PHE A 43 2.62 9.74 -2.34
N GLU A 44 3.42 10.34 -1.46
CA GLU A 44 4.61 9.74 -0.86
C GLU A 44 4.46 9.65 0.66
N ILE A 45 5.01 8.57 1.22
CA ILE A 45 5.16 8.36 2.67
C ILE A 45 6.67 8.34 2.94
N ALA A 46 7.15 9.32 3.72
CA ALA A 46 8.57 9.43 4.04
C ALA A 46 9.02 8.24 4.89
N GLU A 47 8.28 7.94 5.95
CA GLU A 47 8.58 6.84 6.86
C GLU A 47 7.36 5.95 7.09
N VAL A 48 7.55 4.65 6.95
CA VAL A 48 6.58 3.63 7.37
C VAL A 48 7.21 2.83 8.49
N ARG A 49 6.65 2.95 9.69
CA ARG A 49 7.16 2.33 10.92
C ARG A 49 6.04 1.60 11.65
N ASP A 50 6.40 0.51 12.33
CA ASP A 50 5.45 -0.31 13.12
C ASP A 50 4.93 0.42 14.36
N ASP A 51 5.71 1.36 14.90
CA ASP A 51 5.39 2.17 16.07
C ASP A 51 4.70 3.51 15.73
N ASP A 52 4.10 3.63 14.55
CA ASP A 52 3.32 4.82 14.17
C ASP A 52 2.20 5.08 15.20
N PRO A 53 2.20 6.26 15.87
CA PRO A 53 1.29 6.52 16.99
C PRO A 53 -0.19 6.59 16.55
N ILE A 54 -0.48 6.95 15.31
CA ILE A 54 -1.83 7.00 14.77
C ILE A 54 -2.33 5.57 14.55
N ILE A 55 -1.49 4.73 13.97
CA ILE A 55 -1.83 3.32 13.73
C ILE A 55 -1.92 2.55 15.04
N ALA A 56 -1.00 2.76 15.98
CA ALA A 56 -1.06 2.15 17.31
C ALA A 56 -2.36 2.49 18.06
N ARG A 57 -2.89 3.70 17.84
CA ARG A 57 -4.13 4.17 18.50
C ARG A 57 -5.41 3.69 17.84
N TYR A 58 -5.45 3.62 16.53
CA TYR A 58 -6.69 3.44 15.76
C TYR A 58 -6.67 2.23 14.84
N GLY A 59 -5.51 1.63 14.60
CA GLY A 59 -5.34 0.45 13.78
C GLY A 59 -5.87 -0.81 14.45
N ASP A 60 -6.08 -1.83 13.66
CA ASP A 60 -6.48 -3.17 14.07
C ASP A 60 -5.26 -4.10 14.00
N ALA A 61 -4.68 -4.42 15.15
CA ALA A 61 -3.45 -5.20 15.24
C ALA A 61 -3.65 -6.66 14.77
N GLU A 62 -4.82 -7.25 14.99
CA GLU A 62 -5.11 -8.63 14.55
C GLU A 62 -5.20 -8.70 13.02
N ARG A 63 -5.90 -7.74 12.41
CA ARG A 63 -5.96 -7.63 10.95
C ARG A 63 -4.60 -7.31 10.35
N LEU A 64 -3.79 -6.48 11.01
CA LEU A 64 -2.43 -6.18 10.55
C LEU A 64 -1.56 -7.44 10.56
N ALA A 65 -1.59 -8.24 11.62
CA ALA A 65 -0.87 -9.50 11.69
C ALA A 65 -1.30 -10.46 10.56
N LEU A 66 -2.60 -10.53 10.27
CA LEU A 66 -3.13 -11.33 9.18
C LEU A 66 -2.63 -10.85 7.80
N TYR A 67 -2.60 -9.53 7.57
CA TYR A 67 -2.06 -8.96 6.34
C TYR A 67 -0.54 -9.16 6.22
N SER A 68 0.20 -9.03 7.32
CA SER A 68 1.65 -9.33 7.33
C SER A 68 1.93 -10.76 6.86
N ARG A 69 1.13 -11.73 7.32
CA ARG A 69 1.21 -13.12 6.83
C ARG A 69 0.91 -13.24 5.34
N LYS A 70 -0.10 -12.52 4.83
CA LYS A 70 -0.43 -12.48 3.38
C LYS A 70 0.75 -12.03 2.53
N PHE A 71 1.62 -11.15 3.05
CA PHE A 71 2.81 -10.63 2.35
C PHE A 71 4.06 -11.50 2.55
N SER A 72 4.17 -12.22 3.67
CA SER A 72 5.37 -13.00 4.02
C SER A 72 5.27 -14.49 3.67
N GLU A 73 4.07 -15.07 3.70
CA GLU A 73 3.87 -16.50 3.45
C GLU A 73 3.66 -16.79 1.96
N ASP A 74 4.17 -17.94 1.51
CA ASP A 74 3.98 -18.40 0.12
C ASP A 74 2.63 -19.09 -0.08
N THR A 75 1.98 -19.48 1.01
CA THR A 75 0.67 -20.11 1.00
C THR A 75 -0.45 -19.10 1.15
N ILE A 76 -1.64 -19.45 0.67
CA ILE A 76 -2.81 -18.61 0.83
C ILE A 76 -3.26 -18.67 2.31
N VAL A 77 -3.27 -17.51 2.95
CA VAL A 77 -3.74 -17.33 4.33
C VAL A 77 -5.24 -17.05 4.30
N PRO A 78 -6.11 -17.86 4.88
CA PRO A 78 -7.53 -17.55 4.97
C PRO A 78 -7.78 -16.23 5.72
N PRO A 79 -8.75 -15.41 5.30
CA PRO A 79 -9.77 -15.63 4.25
C PRO A 79 -9.36 -15.11 2.85
N PHE A 80 -8.08 -14.83 2.61
CA PHE A 80 -7.63 -14.32 1.32
C PHE A 80 -7.71 -15.38 0.23
N LYS A 81 -7.83 -14.95 -1.03
CA LYS A 81 -7.87 -15.81 -2.22
C LYS A 81 -6.51 -15.97 -2.90
N TYR A 82 -5.51 -15.20 -2.49
CA TYR A 82 -4.14 -15.22 -3.02
C TYR A 82 -3.15 -14.78 -1.93
N SER A 83 -1.87 -15.13 -2.13
CA SER A 83 -0.75 -14.65 -1.32
C SER A 83 0.05 -13.62 -2.11
N TYR A 84 0.35 -12.48 -1.51
CA TYR A 84 1.32 -11.53 -2.05
C TYR A 84 2.75 -12.08 -1.92
N GLY A 85 3.07 -12.78 -0.83
CA GLY A 85 4.38 -13.39 -0.62
C GLY A 85 4.78 -14.30 -1.77
N ALA A 86 3.88 -15.22 -2.16
CA ALA A 86 4.09 -16.12 -3.29
C ALA A 86 4.35 -15.38 -4.62
N ARG A 87 3.66 -14.25 -4.83
CA ARG A 87 3.80 -13.47 -6.07
C ARG A 87 5.05 -12.60 -6.11
N ILE A 88 5.52 -12.12 -4.95
CA ILE A 88 6.62 -11.18 -4.84
C ILE A 88 7.98 -11.89 -4.86
N ARG A 89 8.13 -13.00 -4.13
CA ARG A 89 9.43 -13.58 -3.75
C ARG A 89 10.38 -13.82 -4.92
N GLY A 90 9.96 -14.55 -5.94
CA GLY A 90 10.83 -14.85 -7.09
C GLY A 90 11.18 -13.60 -7.91
N GLN A 91 10.24 -12.69 -8.06
CA GLN A 91 10.42 -11.45 -8.80
C GLN A 91 11.29 -10.45 -8.04
N LEU A 92 11.28 -10.48 -6.68
CA LEU A 92 12.09 -9.59 -5.85
C LEU A 92 13.58 -9.85 -6.05
N THR A 93 13.99 -11.10 -6.07
CA THR A 93 15.38 -11.50 -6.37
C THR A 93 15.81 -11.01 -7.74
N TRP A 94 14.99 -11.26 -8.76
CA TRP A 94 15.28 -10.79 -10.12
C TRP A 94 15.42 -9.26 -10.20
N ALA A 95 14.52 -8.51 -9.53
CA ALA A 95 14.58 -7.05 -9.52
C ALA A 95 15.83 -6.53 -8.79
N ALA A 96 16.27 -7.20 -7.72
CA ALA A 96 17.50 -6.89 -7.01
C ALA A 96 18.73 -7.10 -7.90
N ASP A 97 18.81 -8.25 -8.57
CA ASP A 97 19.94 -8.57 -9.47
C ASP A 97 20.01 -7.58 -10.64
N LEU A 98 18.84 -7.20 -11.19
CA LEU A 98 18.78 -6.17 -12.22
C LEU A 98 19.36 -4.83 -11.73
N LEU A 99 18.98 -4.39 -10.51
CA LEU A 99 19.43 -3.12 -9.96
C LEU A 99 20.92 -3.14 -9.55
N ARG A 100 21.49 -4.29 -9.17
CA ARG A 100 22.93 -4.45 -8.94
C ARG A 100 23.74 -4.22 -10.22
N VAL A 101 23.26 -4.77 -11.34
CA VAL A 101 23.95 -4.65 -12.64
C VAL A 101 23.63 -3.31 -13.32
N LYS A 102 22.41 -2.81 -13.17
CA LYS A 102 21.92 -1.58 -13.81
C LYS A 102 21.18 -0.70 -12.81
N PRO A 103 21.89 0.06 -11.95
CA PRO A 103 21.27 0.89 -10.90
C PRO A 103 20.27 1.93 -11.44
N TYR A 104 20.45 2.37 -12.67
CA TYR A 104 19.59 3.33 -13.37
C TYR A 104 18.36 2.68 -14.05
N SER A 105 18.19 1.36 -13.98
CA SER A 105 17.14 0.62 -14.68
C SER A 105 15.74 1.14 -14.30
N LYS A 106 14.88 1.22 -15.31
CA LYS A 106 13.44 1.52 -15.15
C LYS A 106 12.59 0.25 -15.16
N SER A 107 13.22 -0.92 -15.33
CA SER A 107 12.54 -2.21 -15.50
C SER A 107 12.42 -3.03 -14.21
N ALA A 108 12.95 -2.54 -13.07
CA ALA A 108 12.76 -3.22 -11.79
C ALA A 108 11.29 -3.07 -11.32
N TRP A 109 10.43 -3.88 -11.91
CA TRP A 109 8.99 -3.93 -11.72
C TRP A 109 8.59 -5.35 -11.34
N ILE A 110 7.74 -5.48 -10.32
CA ILE A 110 7.11 -6.73 -9.89
C ILE A 110 5.63 -6.64 -10.23
N SER A 111 5.13 -7.59 -11.04
CA SER A 111 3.71 -7.74 -11.33
C SER A 111 3.04 -8.66 -10.31
N LEU A 112 1.91 -8.23 -9.79
CA LEU A 112 1.14 -8.99 -8.82
C LEU A 112 -0.17 -9.53 -9.40
N THR A 113 -0.42 -9.26 -10.69
CA THR A 113 -1.53 -9.82 -11.45
C THR A 113 -1.04 -10.97 -12.34
N THR A 114 -1.90 -11.94 -12.55
CA THR A 114 -1.66 -13.06 -13.48
C THR A 114 -2.72 -13.00 -14.58
N PRO A 115 -2.36 -13.06 -15.87
CA PRO A 115 -3.34 -13.10 -16.94
C PRO A 115 -4.32 -14.28 -16.76
N GLY A 116 -5.61 -14.01 -16.94
CA GLY A 116 -6.65 -15.04 -16.80
C GLY A 116 -7.05 -15.37 -15.36
N GLU A 117 -6.64 -14.57 -14.37
CA GLU A 117 -7.16 -14.74 -13.00
C GLU A 117 -8.68 -14.61 -12.96
N PRO A 118 -9.36 -15.39 -12.10
CA PRO A 118 -10.76 -15.12 -11.77
C PRO A 118 -10.92 -13.67 -11.31
N TYR A 119 -11.94 -12.96 -11.83
CA TYR A 119 -12.14 -11.54 -11.57
C TYR A 119 -12.30 -11.22 -10.08
N ASP A 120 -12.79 -12.15 -9.27
CA ASP A 120 -12.95 -12.04 -7.83
C ASP A 120 -11.64 -12.33 -7.04
N ALA A 121 -10.58 -12.76 -7.72
CA ALA A 121 -9.24 -13.01 -7.17
C ALA A 121 -8.17 -12.02 -7.65
N VAL A 122 -8.53 -11.06 -8.52
CA VAL A 122 -7.58 -10.02 -8.97
C VAL A 122 -7.16 -9.14 -7.78
N PRO A 123 -5.85 -9.04 -7.47
CA PRO A 123 -5.37 -8.28 -6.34
C PRO A 123 -5.64 -6.77 -6.47
N CYS A 124 -5.84 -6.09 -5.35
CA CYS A 124 -5.90 -4.63 -5.33
C CYS A 124 -4.54 -4.00 -5.62
N LEU A 125 -3.48 -4.49 -5.01
CA LEU A 125 -2.09 -4.13 -5.34
C LEU A 125 -1.69 -4.90 -6.59
N ILE A 126 -1.51 -4.19 -7.71
CA ILE A 126 -1.24 -4.79 -9.02
C ILE A 126 0.24 -4.80 -9.40
N GLY A 127 1.06 -3.99 -8.75
CA GLY A 127 2.49 -3.98 -9.00
C GLY A 127 3.28 -3.10 -8.06
N VAL A 128 4.57 -3.40 -7.99
CA VAL A 128 5.55 -2.65 -7.21
C VAL A 128 6.78 -2.37 -8.07
N ALA A 129 7.23 -1.13 -8.11
CA ALA A 129 8.43 -0.73 -8.81
C ALA A 129 9.50 -0.25 -7.83
N PHE A 130 10.77 -0.56 -8.14
CA PHE A 130 11.93 -0.09 -7.38
C PHE A 130 12.81 0.80 -8.23
N ARG A 131 13.33 1.87 -7.64
CA ARG A 131 14.22 2.83 -8.29
C ARG A 131 15.26 3.33 -7.29
N ILE A 132 16.52 3.39 -7.73
CA ILE A 132 17.55 4.06 -6.93
C ILE A 132 17.52 5.54 -7.29
N ARG A 133 17.34 6.41 -6.29
CA ARG A 133 17.34 7.87 -6.41
C ARG A 133 18.10 8.47 -5.25
N ASP A 134 19.03 9.34 -5.55
CA ASP A 134 19.81 10.07 -4.54
C ASP A 134 20.45 9.15 -3.48
N GLY A 135 20.95 7.98 -3.92
CA GLY A 135 21.56 6.98 -3.05
C GLY A 135 20.61 6.12 -2.23
N ALA A 136 19.31 6.32 -2.33
CA ALA A 136 18.30 5.54 -1.61
C ALA A 136 17.41 4.74 -2.56
N LEU A 137 16.83 3.65 -2.04
CA LEU A 137 15.85 2.85 -2.77
C LEU A 137 14.46 3.43 -2.58
N VAL A 138 13.85 3.92 -3.65
CA VAL A 138 12.44 4.37 -3.69
C VAL A 138 11.58 3.23 -4.17
N MET A 139 10.47 2.95 -3.47
CA MET A 139 9.46 1.99 -3.88
C MET A 139 8.19 2.73 -4.35
N THR A 140 7.60 2.28 -5.46
CA THR A 140 6.28 2.74 -5.90
C THR A 140 5.31 1.57 -5.89
N ALA A 141 4.26 1.64 -5.08
CA ALA A 141 3.17 0.68 -5.03
C ALA A 141 2.00 1.18 -5.86
N THR A 142 1.46 0.33 -6.74
CA THR A 142 0.35 0.66 -7.63
C THR A 142 -0.87 -0.18 -7.29
N PHE A 143 -1.93 0.48 -6.86
CA PHE A 143 -3.22 -0.13 -6.54
C PHE A 143 -4.26 0.21 -7.60
N ARG A 144 -4.97 -0.81 -8.15
CA ARG A 144 -6.13 -0.59 -9.04
C ARG A 144 -7.33 -0.07 -8.25
N SER A 145 -7.46 -0.47 -6.98
CA SER A 145 -8.47 0.04 -6.05
C SER A 145 -7.97 -0.13 -4.62
N GLN A 146 -8.40 0.72 -3.71
CA GLN A 146 -8.03 0.60 -2.30
C GLN A 146 -9.09 1.18 -1.38
N ASN A 147 -9.58 0.37 -0.42
CA ASN A 147 -10.36 0.88 0.69
C ASN A 147 -9.45 1.75 1.58
N ALA A 148 -9.73 3.04 1.63
CA ALA A 148 -8.93 4.02 2.37
C ALA A 148 -8.89 3.72 3.87
N PHE A 149 -9.98 3.17 4.45
CA PHE A 149 -10.03 2.81 5.87
C PHE A 149 -9.04 1.70 6.24
N THR A 150 -8.78 0.76 5.34
CA THR A 150 -7.89 -0.38 5.60
C THR A 150 -6.54 -0.28 4.87
N SER A 151 -6.22 0.86 4.28
CA SER A 151 -5.04 1.02 3.43
C SER A 151 -3.71 0.78 4.15
N TYR A 152 -3.58 1.19 5.43
CA TYR A 152 -2.39 0.95 6.26
C TYR A 152 -2.03 -0.53 6.39
N LEU A 153 -3.01 -1.43 6.31
CA LEU A 153 -2.80 -2.89 6.33
C LEU A 153 -1.95 -3.39 5.16
N ASN A 154 -1.85 -2.61 4.07
CA ASN A 154 -0.96 -2.90 2.95
C ASN A 154 0.38 -2.15 3.09
N TYR A 155 0.39 -0.92 3.58
CA TYR A 155 1.61 -0.09 3.61
C TYR A 155 2.65 -0.62 4.59
N LEU A 156 2.22 -1.09 5.77
CA LEU A 156 3.13 -1.65 6.78
C LEU A 156 3.84 -2.92 6.27
N PRO A 157 3.14 -3.96 5.77
CA PRO A 157 3.84 -5.13 5.20
C PRO A 157 4.66 -4.80 3.94
N LEU A 158 4.24 -3.83 3.12
CA LEU A 158 5.03 -3.36 1.99
C LEU A 158 6.34 -2.70 2.43
N ALA A 159 6.35 -2.01 3.58
CA ALA A 159 7.57 -1.44 4.13
C ALA A 159 8.60 -2.53 4.49
N GLU A 160 8.17 -3.70 4.93
CA GLU A 160 9.03 -4.86 5.16
C GLU A 160 9.65 -5.36 3.85
N VAL A 161 8.83 -5.46 2.78
CA VAL A 161 9.33 -5.81 1.44
C VAL A 161 10.35 -4.78 0.96
N HIS A 162 10.07 -3.48 1.15
CA HIS A 162 10.96 -2.38 0.79
C HIS A 162 12.27 -2.43 1.57
N THR A 163 12.20 -2.64 2.89
CA THR A 163 13.36 -2.76 3.78
C THR A 163 14.24 -3.95 3.39
N THR A 164 13.62 -5.10 3.11
CA THR A 164 14.32 -6.30 2.67
C THR A 164 15.07 -6.06 1.35
N MET A 165 14.42 -5.40 0.39
CA MET A 165 15.02 -5.07 -0.90
C MET A 165 16.16 -4.06 -0.74
N ALA A 166 15.98 -2.99 0.04
CA ALA A 166 16.98 -1.97 0.29
C ALA A 166 18.24 -2.57 0.96
N ARG A 167 18.03 -3.38 2.01
CA ARG A 167 19.11 -4.09 2.70
C ARG A 167 19.86 -5.03 1.76
N GLY A 168 19.16 -5.77 0.90
CA GLY A 168 19.77 -6.67 -0.08
C GLY A 168 20.61 -5.94 -1.15
N LEU A 169 20.38 -4.65 -1.36
CA LEU A 169 21.13 -3.78 -2.25
C LEU A 169 22.15 -2.90 -1.53
N GLU A 170 22.28 -3.01 -0.20
CA GLU A 170 23.14 -2.17 0.64
C GLU A 170 22.83 -0.67 0.48
N LEU A 171 21.52 -0.33 0.38
CA LEU A 171 21.02 1.03 0.23
C LEU A 171 20.14 1.43 1.41
N ASP A 172 20.07 2.74 1.65
CA ASP A 172 19.05 3.30 2.52
C ASP A 172 17.65 3.15 1.91
N ARG A 173 16.65 3.00 2.76
CA ARG A 173 15.25 3.01 2.33
C ARG A 173 14.82 4.46 2.08
N GLY A 174 14.47 4.77 0.85
CA GLY A 174 13.83 6.03 0.46
C GLY A 174 12.32 6.02 0.74
N PRO A 175 11.57 7.04 0.28
CA PRO A 175 10.13 7.11 0.47
C PRO A 175 9.39 5.99 -0.26
N MET A 176 8.21 5.65 0.27
CA MET A 176 7.22 4.83 -0.41
C MET A 176 6.26 5.73 -1.18
N ARG A 177 6.23 5.61 -2.51
CA ARG A 177 5.22 6.22 -3.37
C ARG A 177 4.02 5.30 -3.49
N VAL A 178 2.84 5.87 -3.44
CA VAL A 178 1.59 5.11 -3.55
C VAL A 178 0.73 5.76 -4.62
N PHE A 179 0.41 5.00 -5.67
CA PHE A 179 -0.62 5.33 -6.63
C PHE A 179 -1.85 4.46 -6.37
N VAL A 180 -3.01 5.10 -6.26
CA VAL A 180 -4.31 4.41 -6.14
C VAL A 180 -5.21 4.93 -7.24
N ASP A 181 -5.66 4.05 -8.12
CA ASP A 181 -6.57 4.42 -9.22
C ASP A 181 -7.96 4.72 -8.69
N VAL A 182 -8.55 3.82 -7.91
CA VAL A 182 -9.87 4.00 -7.30
C VAL A 182 -9.78 3.94 -5.76
N PRO A 183 -9.44 5.05 -5.09
CA PRO A 183 -9.53 5.12 -3.63
C PRO A 183 -10.99 5.25 -3.22
N HIS A 184 -11.44 4.38 -2.28
CA HIS A 184 -12.83 4.33 -1.88
C HIS A 184 -13.01 4.06 -0.38
N LEU A 185 -14.23 4.29 0.12
CA LEU A 185 -14.68 3.96 1.48
C LEU A 185 -16.03 3.27 1.41
N TYR A 186 -16.19 2.11 2.05
CA TYR A 186 -17.51 1.48 2.20
C TYR A 186 -18.36 2.28 3.17
N LEU A 187 -19.62 2.54 2.82
CA LEU A 187 -20.55 3.22 3.74
C LEU A 187 -20.77 2.42 5.03
N ALA A 188 -20.64 1.11 4.97
CA ALA A 188 -20.69 0.24 6.16
C ALA A 188 -19.59 0.57 7.20
N ASP A 189 -18.45 1.11 6.77
CA ASP A 189 -17.33 1.48 7.64
C ASP A 189 -17.44 2.93 8.17
N SER A 190 -18.44 3.69 7.77
CA SER A 190 -18.56 5.14 8.03
C SER A 190 -18.41 5.52 9.50
N THR A 191 -18.98 4.75 10.41
CA THR A 191 -18.89 5.00 11.87
C THR A 191 -17.46 4.91 12.36
N GLN A 192 -16.70 3.89 11.94
CA GLN A 192 -15.31 3.70 12.31
C GLN A 192 -14.42 4.76 11.65
N VAL A 193 -14.64 5.07 10.37
CA VAL A 193 -13.95 6.12 9.63
C VAL A 193 -14.09 7.46 10.33
N LEU A 194 -15.31 7.87 10.67
CA LEU A 194 -15.58 9.12 11.40
C LEU A 194 -14.93 9.13 12.79
N ARG A 195 -14.88 7.99 13.48
CA ARG A 195 -14.18 7.88 14.77
C ARG A 195 -12.68 8.16 14.64
N VAL A 196 -12.04 7.61 13.62
CA VAL A 196 -10.59 7.81 13.36
C VAL A 196 -10.30 9.25 12.92
N MET A 197 -11.15 9.82 12.05
CA MET A 197 -10.94 11.17 11.51
C MET A 197 -11.25 12.30 12.51
N ARG A 198 -11.95 12.04 13.62
CA ARG A 198 -12.26 13.07 14.62
C ARG A 198 -10.95 13.57 15.25
N PRO A 199 -10.76 14.90 15.35
CA PRO A 199 -9.63 15.43 16.10
C PRO A 199 -9.69 14.94 17.55
N ALA A 200 -8.55 14.54 18.10
CA ALA A 200 -8.46 14.25 19.54
C ALA A 200 -8.97 15.46 20.30
N ARG A 201 -9.99 15.30 21.14
CA ARG A 201 -10.35 16.35 22.10
C ARG A 201 -9.14 16.60 22.98
N ARG A 202 -8.62 17.84 22.92
CA ARG A 202 -7.56 18.30 23.80
C ARG A 202 -8.05 18.33 25.25
#